data_5403c7e10e45dc983153da0cf3475fe6
#
_entry.id   5403c7e10e45dc983153da0cf3475fe6
#
_cell.length_a   1.000
_cell.length_b   1.000
_cell.length_c   1.000
_cell.angle_alpha   90.00
_cell.angle_beta   90.00
_cell.angle_gamma   90.00
#
_symmetry.space_group_name_H-M   'P 1'
#
loop_
_entity.id
_entity.type
_entity.pdbx_description
1 polymer ?
#
loop_
_entity_poly.entity_id
_entity_poly.type
_entity_poly.pdbx_seq_one_letter_code
_entity_poly.pdbx_strand_id
1 'polypeptide(L)'
;DTLLAATGRPYDTLEGVIGIGEAGKGCGTLQEYGIHYDEVPLLPDFTPDYAAIAEHAKTATVVHIQRSRGYTQRNAFDLDTIQKVADTARKANPDVVIFVDNCYGEFTQIREPLSAGADVIAGSFIKNPGGGITPTGGYIAGKADLVEKISHRFTAPGIGKDLGCTQDSLRDTFLGFYYAPGVVCEALKTAVYAQCLLE
;
A
#
# COMPACT_ATOMS: atom_id res chain seq x y z
N ASP A 1 -5.11 4.12 -18.97
CA ASP A 1 -4.73 3.27 -17.83
C ASP A 1 -5.79 3.36 -16.76
N THR A 2 -6.04 2.24 -16.03
CA THR A 2 -7.06 2.17 -14.99
C THR A 2 -6.44 1.70 -13.68
N LEU A 3 -6.66 2.46 -12.60
CA LEU A 3 -6.36 2.10 -11.22
C LEU A 3 -7.61 1.50 -10.59
N LEU A 4 -7.56 0.22 -10.25
CA LEU A 4 -8.64 -0.49 -9.55
C LEU A 4 -8.33 -0.59 -8.06
N ALA A 5 -9.12 0.03 -7.20
CA ALA A 5 -9.09 -0.19 -5.76
C ALA A 5 -9.88 -1.46 -5.42
N ALA A 6 -9.18 -2.58 -5.22
CA ALA A 6 -9.80 -3.91 -5.08
C ALA A 6 -10.30 -4.23 -3.66
N THR A 7 -10.02 -3.38 -2.69
CA THR A 7 -10.36 -3.60 -1.27
C THR A 7 -11.21 -2.48 -0.69
N GLY A 8 -12.08 -1.94 -1.53
CA GLY A 8 -12.92 -0.78 -1.21
C GLY A 8 -12.20 0.54 -1.40
N ARG A 9 -12.91 1.60 -1.12
CA ARG A 9 -12.42 2.97 -1.27
C ARG A 9 -11.16 3.19 -0.43
N PRO A 10 -10.08 3.77 -0.99
CA PRO A 10 -8.86 4.06 -0.26
C PRO A 10 -9.09 5.12 0.83
N TYR A 11 -8.12 5.26 1.75
CA TYR A 11 -8.21 6.27 2.80
C TYR A 11 -8.18 7.70 2.23
N ASP A 12 -8.71 8.66 2.98
CA ASP A 12 -9.03 10.03 2.57
C ASP A 12 -7.87 10.80 1.87
N THR A 13 -6.66 10.71 2.40
CA THR A 13 -5.50 11.40 1.79
C THR A 13 -5.19 10.84 0.39
N LEU A 14 -5.33 9.53 0.19
CA LEU A 14 -5.11 8.93 -1.12
C LEU A 14 -6.23 9.28 -2.11
N GLU A 15 -7.45 9.51 -1.62
CA GLU A 15 -8.54 10.01 -2.46
C GLU A 15 -8.15 11.33 -3.15
N GLY A 16 -7.51 12.25 -2.41
CA GLY A 16 -7.02 13.52 -2.97
C GLY A 16 -5.94 13.34 -4.03
N VAL A 17 -5.04 12.36 -3.86
CA VAL A 17 -4.01 12.03 -4.87
C VAL A 17 -4.62 11.44 -6.14
N ILE A 18 -5.61 10.57 -5.98
CA ILE A 18 -6.33 9.96 -7.11
C ILE A 18 -7.22 11.00 -7.80
N GLY A 19 -7.84 11.89 -7.04
CA GLY A 19 -8.81 12.90 -7.51
C GLY A 19 -10.26 12.47 -7.34
N ILE A 20 -10.55 11.64 -6.32
CA ILE A 20 -11.91 11.16 -6.05
C ILE A 20 -12.74 12.29 -5.43
N GLY A 21 -13.88 12.60 -6.05
CA GLY A 21 -14.73 13.68 -5.60
C GLY A 21 -14.13 15.07 -5.83
N GLU A 22 -14.31 15.98 -4.88
CA GLU A 22 -13.78 17.36 -4.96
C GLU A 22 -12.37 17.50 -4.35
N ALA A 23 -11.90 16.48 -3.64
CA ALA A 23 -10.58 16.49 -3.00
C ALA A 23 -9.46 16.45 -4.06
N GLY A 24 -8.52 17.39 -3.95
CA GLY A 24 -7.36 17.46 -4.87
C GLY A 24 -7.66 18.01 -6.26
N LYS A 25 -8.87 18.44 -6.56
CA LYS A 25 -9.24 19.00 -7.85
C LYS A 25 -8.40 20.24 -8.20
N GLY A 26 -7.79 20.24 -9.39
CA GLY A 26 -6.86 21.30 -9.81
C GLY A 26 -5.45 21.18 -9.23
N CYS A 27 -5.12 20.08 -8.54
CA CYS A 27 -3.83 19.87 -7.89
C CYS A 27 -2.93 18.85 -8.62
N GLY A 28 -3.27 18.44 -9.84
CA GLY A 28 -2.48 17.44 -10.58
C GLY A 28 -2.73 16.01 -10.09
N THR A 29 -4.00 15.67 -9.94
CA THR A 29 -4.43 14.32 -9.51
C THR A 29 -4.21 13.29 -10.62
N LEU A 30 -4.25 11.99 -10.27
CA LEU A 30 -4.14 10.93 -11.27
C LEU A 30 -5.24 11.02 -12.33
N GLN A 31 -6.48 11.37 -11.93
CA GLN A 31 -7.58 11.53 -12.88
C GLN A 31 -7.35 12.71 -13.84
N GLU A 32 -6.74 13.80 -13.38
CA GLU A 32 -6.39 14.95 -14.25
C GLU A 32 -5.28 14.58 -15.25
N TYR A 33 -4.46 13.58 -14.94
CA TYR A 33 -3.49 12.98 -15.87
C TYR A 33 -4.09 11.87 -16.76
N GLY A 34 -5.41 11.69 -16.73
CA GLY A 34 -6.10 10.72 -17.59
C GLY A 34 -6.08 9.28 -17.08
N ILE A 35 -5.76 9.06 -15.80
CA ILE A 35 -5.88 7.74 -15.17
C ILE A 35 -7.34 7.55 -14.71
N HIS A 36 -7.98 6.52 -15.21
CA HIS A 36 -9.32 6.15 -14.74
C HIS A 36 -9.23 5.50 -13.36
N TYR A 37 -10.15 5.87 -12.49
CA TYR A 37 -10.32 5.23 -11.18
C TYR A 37 -11.55 4.33 -11.20
N ASP A 38 -11.39 3.16 -10.64
CA ASP A 38 -12.46 2.17 -10.44
C ASP A 38 -12.32 1.54 -9.06
N GLU A 39 -13.41 1.09 -8.45
CA GLU A 39 -13.37 0.46 -7.13
C GLU A 39 -14.33 -0.73 -7.03
N VAL A 40 -13.91 -1.73 -6.28
CA VAL A 40 -14.76 -2.84 -5.84
C VAL A 40 -15.02 -2.66 -4.34
N PRO A 41 -16.26 -2.33 -3.93
CA PRO A 41 -16.63 -2.29 -2.52
C PRO A 41 -16.44 -3.65 -1.85
N LEU A 42 -16.15 -3.63 -0.56
CA LEU A 42 -16.15 -4.85 0.24
C LEU A 42 -17.59 -5.38 0.42
N LEU A 43 -17.70 -6.68 0.63
CA LEU A 43 -18.95 -7.32 1.01
C LEU A 43 -19.43 -6.84 2.39
N PRO A 44 -20.69 -7.05 2.78
CA PRO A 44 -21.22 -6.60 4.08
C PRO A 44 -20.47 -7.14 5.30
N ASP A 45 -19.76 -8.26 5.16
CA ASP A 45 -18.91 -8.85 6.18
C ASP A 45 -17.46 -8.34 6.14
N PHE A 46 -17.20 -7.29 5.34
CA PHE A 46 -15.91 -6.69 5.11
C PHE A 46 -14.88 -7.59 4.40
N THR A 47 -15.30 -8.68 3.79
CA THR A 47 -14.43 -9.49 2.94
C THR A 47 -14.35 -8.94 1.50
N PRO A 48 -13.25 -9.18 0.75
CA PRO A 48 -13.16 -8.80 -0.66
C PRO A 48 -14.19 -9.55 -1.52
N ASP A 49 -14.86 -8.83 -2.42
CA ASP A 49 -15.71 -9.44 -3.46
C ASP A 49 -14.84 -9.96 -4.61
N TYR A 50 -14.42 -11.20 -4.51
CA TYR A 50 -13.55 -11.82 -5.51
C TYR A 50 -14.20 -11.94 -6.89
N ALA A 51 -15.52 -12.05 -6.97
CA ALA A 51 -16.23 -12.14 -8.25
C ALA A 51 -16.20 -10.77 -8.96
N ALA A 52 -16.51 -9.71 -8.25
CA ALA A 52 -16.40 -8.34 -8.78
C ALA A 52 -14.95 -7.97 -9.10
N ILE A 53 -13.97 -8.34 -8.25
CA ILE A 53 -12.55 -8.12 -8.53
C ILE A 53 -12.15 -8.78 -9.85
N ALA A 54 -12.55 -10.02 -10.08
CA ALA A 54 -12.23 -10.72 -11.33
C ALA A 54 -12.82 -10.02 -12.56
N GLU A 55 -14.01 -9.44 -12.44
CA GLU A 55 -14.63 -8.72 -13.55
C GLU A 55 -13.93 -7.39 -13.84
N HIS A 56 -13.72 -6.57 -12.81
CA HIS A 56 -13.10 -5.25 -12.94
C HIS A 56 -11.61 -5.32 -13.31
N ALA A 57 -10.89 -6.36 -12.86
CA ALA A 57 -9.48 -6.55 -13.17
C ALA A 57 -9.20 -6.78 -14.67
N LYS A 58 -10.18 -7.22 -15.47
CA LYS A 58 -10.01 -7.43 -16.91
C LYS A 58 -9.53 -6.21 -17.66
N THR A 59 -9.88 -5.03 -17.19
CA THR A 59 -9.53 -3.72 -17.80
C THR A 59 -8.56 -2.90 -16.95
N ALA A 60 -8.19 -3.39 -15.77
CA ALA A 60 -7.29 -2.69 -14.87
C ALA A 60 -5.82 -2.78 -15.35
N THR A 61 -5.11 -1.66 -15.30
CA THR A 61 -3.64 -1.62 -15.45
C THR A 61 -2.95 -1.92 -14.13
N VAL A 62 -3.49 -1.35 -13.04
CA VAL A 62 -2.99 -1.53 -11.67
C VAL A 62 -4.14 -1.91 -10.76
N VAL A 63 -3.96 -2.96 -9.97
CA VAL A 63 -4.83 -3.32 -8.86
C VAL A 63 -4.19 -2.86 -7.56
N HIS A 64 -4.84 -1.93 -6.89
CA HIS A 64 -4.43 -1.39 -5.59
C HIS A 64 -5.12 -2.15 -4.46
N ILE A 65 -4.32 -2.59 -3.49
CA ILE A 65 -4.76 -3.24 -2.26
C ILE A 65 -4.28 -2.40 -1.08
N GLN A 66 -5.19 -1.84 -0.31
CA GLN A 66 -4.87 -1.20 0.96
C GLN A 66 -4.90 -2.25 2.06
N ARG A 67 -3.73 -2.62 2.62
CA ARG A 67 -3.61 -3.64 3.66
C ARG A 67 -4.23 -3.19 4.98
N SER A 68 -3.94 -1.96 5.40
CA SER A 68 -4.47 -1.41 6.65
C SER A 68 -5.98 -1.16 6.58
N ARG A 69 -6.62 -1.18 7.75
CA ARG A 69 -8.05 -0.85 7.86
C ARG A 69 -8.37 0.63 7.57
N GLY A 70 -7.35 1.50 7.58
CA GLY A 70 -7.56 2.93 7.54
C GLY A 70 -8.43 3.39 8.71
N TYR A 71 -9.41 4.24 8.45
CA TYR A 71 -10.39 4.71 9.43
C TYR A 71 -11.69 3.89 9.45
N THR A 72 -11.71 2.76 8.73
CA THR A 72 -12.90 1.89 8.67
C THR A 72 -12.92 0.88 9.81
N GLN A 73 -14.05 0.17 9.99
CA GLN A 73 -14.20 -0.84 11.04
C GLN A 73 -13.77 -2.25 10.60
N ARG A 74 -13.38 -2.43 9.34
CA ARG A 74 -12.89 -3.72 8.86
C ARG A 74 -11.58 -4.12 9.52
N ASN A 75 -11.26 -5.39 9.51
CA ASN A 75 -9.93 -5.86 9.89
C ASN A 75 -8.87 -5.46 8.84
N ALA A 76 -7.60 -5.35 9.26
CA ALA A 76 -6.49 -5.31 8.33
C ALA A 76 -6.42 -6.64 7.56
N PHE A 77 -6.00 -6.60 6.29
CA PHE A 77 -5.88 -7.81 5.49
C PHE A 77 -4.57 -8.55 5.81
N ASP A 78 -4.72 -9.85 6.04
CA ASP A 78 -3.59 -10.77 6.13
C ASP A 78 -3.01 -11.10 4.75
N LEU A 79 -1.88 -11.79 4.73
CA LEU A 79 -1.20 -12.14 3.48
C LEU A 79 -1.99 -13.15 2.64
N ASP A 80 -2.77 -14.01 3.26
CA ASP A 80 -3.58 -15.00 2.53
C ASP A 80 -4.72 -14.31 1.76
N THR A 81 -5.34 -13.30 2.38
CA THR A 81 -6.33 -12.44 1.71
C THR A 81 -5.70 -11.66 0.55
N ILE A 82 -4.54 -11.04 0.77
CA ILE A 82 -3.79 -10.31 -0.27
C ILE A 82 -3.45 -11.25 -1.42
N GLN A 83 -2.93 -12.43 -1.14
CA GLN A 83 -2.61 -13.43 -2.16
C GLN A 83 -3.84 -13.82 -2.97
N LYS A 84 -4.97 -14.08 -2.32
CA LYS A 84 -6.21 -14.44 -3.00
C LYS A 84 -6.74 -13.32 -3.91
N VAL A 85 -6.62 -12.06 -3.49
CA VAL A 85 -6.96 -10.91 -4.34
C VAL A 85 -6.03 -10.85 -5.56
N ALA A 86 -4.72 -10.96 -5.34
CA ALA A 86 -3.71 -10.94 -6.39
C ALA A 86 -3.92 -12.08 -7.42
N ASP A 87 -4.13 -13.29 -6.94
CA ASP A 87 -4.37 -14.46 -7.79
C ASP A 87 -5.67 -14.32 -8.60
N THR A 88 -6.72 -13.76 -7.98
CA THR A 88 -7.99 -13.50 -8.63
C THR A 88 -7.84 -12.50 -9.77
N ALA A 89 -7.17 -11.39 -9.50
CA ALA A 89 -6.92 -10.34 -10.50
C ALA A 89 -6.05 -10.87 -11.66
N ARG A 90 -4.96 -11.59 -11.37
CA ARG A 90 -4.08 -12.16 -12.40
C ARG A 90 -4.72 -13.22 -13.24
N LYS A 91 -5.64 -14.01 -12.69
CA LYS A 91 -6.43 -14.96 -13.47
C LYS A 91 -7.27 -14.28 -14.53
N ALA A 92 -7.81 -13.09 -14.20
CA ALA A 92 -8.65 -12.31 -15.11
C ALA A 92 -7.81 -11.49 -16.10
N ASN A 93 -6.65 -10.99 -15.66
CA ASN A 93 -5.73 -10.18 -16.45
C ASN A 93 -4.27 -10.52 -16.05
N PRO A 94 -3.57 -11.35 -16.82
CA PRO A 94 -2.19 -11.74 -16.50
C PRO A 94 -1.17 -10.60 -16.47
N ASP A 95 -1.46 -9.50 -17.17
CA ASP A 95 -0.55 -8.35 -17.29
C ASP A 95 -0.77 -7.29 -16.22
N VAL A 96 -1.76 -7.46 -15.35
CA VAL A 96 -2.08 -6.50 -14.29
C VAL A 96 -0.97 -6.39 -13.26
N VAL A 97 -0.66 -5.17 -12.87
CA VAL A 97 0.29 -4.89 -11.78
C VAL A 97 -0.44 -4.90 -10.44
N ILE A 98 0.02 -5.71 -9.50
CA ILE A 98 -0.51 -5.75 -8.13
C ILE A 98 0.33 -4.83 -7.24
N PHE A 99 -0.29 -3.75 -6.80
CA PHE A 99 0.28 -2.76 -5.88
C PHE A 99 -0.36 -2.86 -4.51
N VAL A 100 0.45 -2.99 -3.45
CA VAL A 100 -0.03 -3.03 -2.06
C VAL A 100 0.49 -1.84 -1.28
N ASP A 101 -0.43 -1.02 -0.75
CA ASP A 101 -0.13 -0.12 0.35
C ASP A 101 0.02 -0.96 1.62
N ASN A 102 1.28 -1.13 2.04
CA ASN A 102 1.67 -2.00 3.15
C ASN A 102 1.70 -1.28 4.51
N CYS A 103 1.33 -0.01 4.56
CA CYS A 103 1.34 0.79 5.78
C CYS A 103 0.67 0.04 6.95
N TYR A 104 1.36 0.00 8.11
CA TYR A 104 0.99 -0.73 9.33
C TYR A 104 1.00 -2.26 9.21
N GLY A 105 1.37 -2.81 8.06
CA GLY A 105 1.48 -4.25 7.85
C GLY A 105 2.88 -4.78 8.07
N GLU A 106 3.89 -3.94 7.96
CA GLU A 106 5.29 -4.34 8.03
C GLU A 106 5.63 -4.98 9.37
N PHE A 107 6.32 -6.11 9.33
CA PHE A 107 6.75 -6.90 10.50
C PHE A 107 5.62 -7.47 11.36
N THR A 108 4.36 -7.40 10.92
CA THR A 108 3.23 -8.00 11.64
C THR A 108 3.08 -9.50 11.37
N GLN A 109 3.66 -9.98 10.27
CA GLN A 109 3.70 -11.38 9.87
C GLN A 109 5.14 -11.78 9.45
N ILE A 110 5.42 -13.08 9.35
CA ILE A 110 6.75 -13.60 8.99
C ILE A 110 7.14 -13.23 7.55
N ARG A 111 6.16 -13.03 6.68
CA ARG A 111 6.34 -12.68 5.27
C ARG A 111 5.74 -11.31 4.99
N GLU A 112 6.12 -10.74 3.86
CA GLU A 112 5.59 -9.47 3.36
C GLU A 112 4.80 -9.67 2.04
N PRO A 113 3.98 -8.70 1.60
CA PRO A 113 3.08 -8.89 0.46
C PRO A 113 3.75 -9.27 -0.86
N LEU A 114 5.04 -8.97 -1.05
CA LEU A 114 5.79 -9.42 -2.23
C LEU A 114 5.83 -10.95 -2.34
N SER A 115 5.83 -11.66 -1.21
CA SER A 115 5.75 -13.12 -1.19
C SER A 115 4.32 -13.65 -1.31
N ALA A 116 3.32 -12.77 -1.29
CA ALA A 116 1.89 -13.05 -1.42
C ALA A 116 1.31 -12.52 -2.74
N GLY A 117 2.16 -12.38 -3.76
CA GLY A 117 1.74 -12.05 -5.11
C GLY A 117 1.73 -10.57 -5.47
N ALA A 118 2.13 -9.65 -4.58
CA ALA A 118 2.32 -8.26 -4.96
C ALA A 118 3.51 -8.10 -5.92
N ASP A 119 3.41 -7.19 -6.87
CA ASP A 119 4.51 -6.81 -7.76
C ASP A 119 5.33 -5.66 -7.18
N VAL A 120 4.64 -4.76 -6.49
CA VAL A 120 5.24 -3.61 -5.83
C VAL A 120 4.48 -3.31 -4.54
N ILE A 121 5.21 -2.89 -3.52
CA ILE A 121 4.67 -2.41 -2.24
C ILE A 121 5.22 -1.03 -1.95
N ALA A 122 4.43 -0.25 -1.22
CA ALA A 122 4.87 1.01 -0.66
C ALA A 122 4.46 1.13 0.81
N GLY A 123 5.21 1.90 1.55
CA GLY A 123 4.92 2.18 2.94
C GLY A 123 5.66 3.42 3.44
N SER A 124 5.46 3.75 4.69
CA SER A 124 5.98 4.97 5.30
C SER A 124 6.91 4.67 6.47
N PHE A 125 8.09 5.30 6.45
CA PHE A 125 9.05 5.22 7.55
C PHE A 125 8.62 5.96 8.82
N ILE A 126 7.58 6.80 8.75
CA ILE A 126 7.00 7.37 9.99
C ILE A 126 6.12 6.37 10.75
N LYS A 127 5.94 5.17 10.21
CA LYS A 127 5.14 4.07 10.75
C LYS A 127 6.05 2.88 11.12
N ASN A 128 5.53 1.66 11.00
CA ASN A 128 6.22 0.43 11.40
C ASN A 128 7.70 0.36 11.00
N PRO A 129 8.09 0.55 9.72
CA PRO A 129 9.48 0.33 9.32
C PRO A 129 10.47 1.36 9.86
N GLY A 130 9.99 2.48 10.36
CA GLY A 130 10.86 3.48 10.99
C GLY A 130 11.16 3.23 12.46
N GLY A 131 10.52 2.23 13.09
CA GLY A 131 10.82 1.81 14.47
C GLY A 131 10.69 2.91 15.51
N GLY A 132 9.90 3.95 15.24
CA GLY A 132 9.77 5.14 16.12
C GLY A 132 10.99 6.08 16.11
N ILE A 133 11.99 5.84 15.25
CA ILE A 133 13.24 6.59 15.17
C ILE A 133 13.27 7.47 13.92
N THR A 134 12.86 6.93 12.78
CA THR A 134 12.92 7.66 11.50
C THR A 134 11.92 8.81 11.46
N PRO A 135 12.36 10.04 11.25
CA PRO A 135 11.48 11.21 11.35
C PRO A 135 10.57 11.41 10.14
N THR A 136 10.95 10.88 8.98
CA THR A 136 10.26 11.07 7.70
C THR A 136 10.64 10.00 6.68
N GLY A 137 9.98 10.01 5.55
CA GLY A 137 10.32 9.16 4.41
C GLY A 137 9.33 8.04 4.15
N GLY A 138 9.51 7.42 3.00
CA GLY A 138 8.75 6.26 2.56
C GLY A 138 9.67 5.29 1.83
N TYR A 139 9.14 4.12 1.53
CA TYR A 139 9.83 3.13 0.72
C TYR A 139 8.92 2.60 -0.38
N ILE A 140 9.56 2.16 -1.44
CA ILE A 140 8.96 1.36 -2.50
C ILE A 140 9.86 0.16 -2.70
N ALA A 141 9.28 -1.03 -2.72
CA ALA A 141 10.00 -2.27 -2.97
C ALA A 141 9.17 -3.16 -3.91
N GLY A 142 9.84 -3.94 -4.74
CA GLY A 142 9.15 -4.82 -5.69
C GLY A 142 10.00 -5.24 -6.86
N LYS A 143 9.36 -5.55 -7.99
CA LYS A 143 10.03 -5.92 -9.23
C LYS A 143 10.94 -4.81 -9.70
N ALA A 144 12.17 -5.16 -10.09
CA ALA A 144 13.22 -4.19 -10.40
C ALA A 144 12.83 -3.22 -11.53
N ASP A 145 12.16 -3.71 -12.56
CA ASP A 145 11.70 -2.90 -13.70
C ASP A 145 10.61 -1.88 -13.29
N LEU A 146 9.72 -2.26 -12.36
CA LEU A 146 8.70 -1.35 -11.83
C LEU A 146 9.32 -0.29 -10.92
N VAL A 147 10.20 -0.71 -10.01
CA VAL A 147 10.91 0.22 -9.11
C VAL A 147 11.74 1.21 -9.91
N GLU A 148 12.43 0.78 -10.96
CA GLU A 148 13.20 1.66 -11.84
C GLU A 148 12.27 2.69 -12.52
N LYS A 149 11.15 2.27 -13.11
CA LYS A 149 10.18 3.19 -13.72
C LYS A 149 9.63 4.21 -12.72
N ILE A 150 9.31 3.78 -11.50
CA ILE A 150 8.79 4.64 -10.43
C ILE A 150 9.86 5.66 -10.02
N SER A 151 11.14 5.27 -9.95
CA SER A 151 12.25 6.13 -9.53
C SER A 151 12.38 7.39 -10.39
N HIS A 152 12.04 7.30 -11.68
CA HIS A 152 12.08 8.45 -12.59
C HIS A 152 11.05 9.55 -12.26
N ARG A 153 10.08 9.26 -11.40
CA ARG A 153 9.06 10.21 -10.94
C ARG A 153 9.21 10.60 -9.47
N PHE A 154 10.10 9.94 -8.75
CA PHE A 154 10.19 10.06 -7.30
C PHE A 154 10.84 11.39 -6.85
N THR A 155 11.78 11.91 -7.61
CA THR A 155 12.44 13.19 -7.34
C THR A 155 12.08 14.21 -8.41
N ALA A 156 12.76 14.14 -9.55
CA ALA A 156 12.46 14.96 -10.72
C ALA A 156 12.45 14.08 -11.98
N PRO A 157 11.60 14.37 -12.96
CA PRO A 157 11.56 13.61 -14.21
C PRO A 157 12.94 13.46 -14.85
N GLY A 158 13.35 12.22 -15.14
CA GLY A 158 14.63 11.92 -15.81
C GLY A 158 15.85 11.80 -14.90
N ILE A 159 15.77 12.18 -13.62
CA ILE A 159 16.89 12.04 -12.67
C ILE A 159 16.88 10.66 -12.02
N GLY A 160 15.70 10.08 -11.81
CA GLY A 160 15.57 8.75 -11.22
C GLY A 160 16.08 8.72 -9.77
N LYS A 161 16.86 7.68 -9.47
CA LYS A 161 17.42 7.42 -8.14
C LYS A 161 18.78 8.05 -7.86
N ASP A 162 19.36 8.73 -8.84
CA ASP A 162 20.72 9.29 -8.72
C ASP A 162 20.80 10.45 -7.74
N LEU A 163 19.70 11.16 -7.56
CA LEU A 163 19.55 12.22 -6.57
C LEU A 163 18.31 11.99 -5.72
N GLY A 164 18.44 12.25 -4.44
CA GLY A 164 17.33 12.18 -3.48
C GLY A 164 17.47 13.25 -2.41
N CYS A 165 16.36 13.64 -1.80
CA CYS A 165 16.32 14.60 -0.71
C CYS A 165 16.27 13.89 0.66
N THR A 166 17.18 12.96 0.90
CA THR A 166 17.27 12.23 2.19
C THR A 166 17.77 13.07 3.34
N GLN A 167 18.43 14.21 3.07
CA GLN A 167 18.82 15.22 4.08
C GLN A 167 19.51 14.59 5.32
N ASP A 168 20.48 13.72 5.10
CA ASP A 168 21.22 12.96 6.11
C ASP A 168 20.39 12.03 7.00
N SER A 169 19.12 11.78 6.65
CA SER A 169 18.22 10.92 7.41
C SER A 169 18.49 9.41 7.24
N LEU A 170 19.39 9.01 6.35
CA LEU A 170 19.66 7.59 6.06
C LEU A 170 20.11 6.81 7.28
N ARG A 171 20.94 7.40 8.14
CA ARG A 171 21.40 6.73 9.37
C ARG A 171 20.24 6.38 10.28
N ASP A 172 19.35 7.32 10.52
CA ASP A 172 18.17 7.13 11.37
C ASP A 172 17.18 6.17 10.72
N THR A 173 17.04 6.21 9.39
CA THR A 173 16.23 5.28 8.62
C THR A 173 16.73 3.85 8.79
N PHE A 174 18.02 3.59 8.60
CA PHE A 174 18.58 2.26 8.79
C PHE A 174 18.53 1.79 10.23
N LEU A 175 18.77 2.68 11.19
CA LEU A 175 18.67 2.38 12.61
C LEU A 175 17.23 2.02 12.99
N GLY A 176 16.28 2.85 12.58
CA GLY A 176 14.86 2.59 12.77
C GLY A 176 14.41 1.27 12.18
N PHE A 177 14.79 1.01 10.92
CA PHE A 177 14.48 -0.24 10.24
C PHE A 177 15.06 -1.47 10.95
N TYR A 178 16.27 -1.36 11.50
CA TYR A 178 16.91 -2.44 12.27
C TYR A 178 16.12 -2.78 13.55
N TYR A 179 15.61 -1.77 14.27
CA TYR A 179 14.83 -1.99 15.49
C TYR A 179 13.35 -2.26 15.24
N ALA A 180 12.83 -1.93 14.06
CA ALA A 180 11.42 -2.00 13.73
C ALA A 180 10.74 -3.34 14.07
N PRO A 181 11.33 -4.52 13.79
CA PRO A 181 10.67 -5.79 14.14
C PRO A 181 10.37 -5.94 15.63
N GLY A 182 11.31 -5.54 16.48
CA GLY A 182 11.14 -5.57 17.94
C GLY A 182 10.10 -4.55 18.40
N VAL A 183 10.17 -3.32 17.88
CA VAL A 183 9.21 -2.24 18.21
C VAL A 183 7.79 -2.64 17.83
N VAL A 184 7.59 -3.17 16.62
CA VAL A 184 6.27 -3.62 16.15
C VAL A 184 5.76 -4.79 16.98
N CYS A 185 6.62 -5.75 17.33
CA CYS A 185 6.26 -6.86 18.20
C CYS A 185 5.73 -6.37 19.56
N GLU A 186 6.43 -5.43 20.21
CA GLU A 186 6.00 -4.89 21.51
C GLU A 186 4.73 -4.04 21.39
N ALA A 187 4.56 -3.30 20.29
CA ALA A 187 3.32 -2.56 20.04
C ALA A 187 2.12 -3.50 19.88
N LEU A 188 2.27 -4.62 19.14
CA LEU A 188 1.21 -5.61 18.98
C LEU A 188 0.86 -6.29 20.31
N LYS A 189 1.87 -6.68 21.12
CA LYS A 189 1.63 -7.23 22.47
C LYS A 189 0.85 -6.25 23.33
N THR A 190 1.24 -4.97 23.30
CA THR A 190 0.54 -3.92 24.06
C THR A 190 -0.91 -3.77 23.61
N ALA A 191 -1.17 -3.78 22.30
CA ALA A 191 -2.52 -3.69 21.76
C ALA A 191 -3.41 -4.88 22.20
N VAL A 192 -2.89 -6.11 22.10
CA VAL A 192 -3.60 -7.32 22.53
C VAL A 192 -3.86 -7.30 24.04
N TYR A 193 -2.85 -6.91 24.82
CA TYR A 193 -2.99 -6.80 26.28
C TYR A 193 -4.07 -5.76 26.65
N ALA A 194 -4.05 -4.61 26.02
CA ALA A 194 -5.07 -3.57 26.26
C ALA A 194 -6.47 -4.04 25.90
N GLN A 195 -6.63 -4.74 24.78
CA GLN A 195 -7.90 -5.34 24.39
C GLN A 195 -8.41 -6.30 25.47
N CYS A 196 -7.59 -7.25 25.92
CA CYS A 196 -7.96 -8.24 26.94
C CYS A 196 -8.29 -7.61 28.32
N LEU A 197 -7.79 -6.40 28.59
CA LEU A 197 -8.14 -5.69 29.84
C LEU A 197 -9.45 -4.92 29.76
N LEU A 198 -9.88 -4.55 28.55
CA LEU A 198 -11.07 -3.72 28.32
C LEU A 198 -12.32 -4.53 27.96
N GLU A 199 -12.17 -5.80 27.63
CA GLU A 199 -13.24 -6.78 27.45
C GLU A 199 -13.66 -7.41 28.79
#